data_c57ee3998874f5de5a819c19bde550e0
#
_entry.id   c57ee3998874f5de5a819c19bde550e0
#
_cell.length_a   1.000
_cell.length_b   1.000
_cell.length_c   1.000
_cell.angle_alpha   90.00
_cell.angle_beta   90.00
_cell.angle_gamma   90.00
#
_symmetry.space_group_name_H-M   'P 1'
#
loop_
_entity.id
_entity.type
_entity.pdbx_description
1 polymer ?
#
loop_
_entity_poly.entity_id
_entity_poly.type
_entity_poly.pdbx_seq_one_letter_code
_entity_poly.pdbx_strand_id
1 'polypeptide(L)'
;VTRDEVLNVVVKHLKANVDNLSGVEIDPQRSLADYGASSLDILEIVAGTMRDLKIKIPRTELRGLTNINGFVDKLLSVVVASRS
;
A
#
# COMPACT_ATOMS: atom_id res chain seq x y z
N VAL A 1 11.38 2.98 10.71
CA VAL A 1 10.05 2.82 10.11
C VAL A 1 9.42 1.56 10.68
N THR A 2 8.22 1.70 11.21
CA THR A 2 7.47 0.58 11.77
C THR A 2 6.44 0.07 10.75
N ARG A 3 5.93 -1.14 10.99
CA ARG A 3 4.86 -1.70 10.19
C ARG A 3 3.62 -0.78 10.18
N ASP A 4 3.28 -0.21 11.34
CA ASP A 4 2.13 0.69 11.45
C ASP A 4 2.31 1.96 10.63
N GLU A 5 3.52 2.49 10.56
CA GLU A 5 3.80 3.66 9.73
C GLU A 5 3.62 3.34 8.25
N VAL A 6 4.10 2.17 7.80
CA VAL A 6 3.92 1.74 6.42
C VAL A 6 2.44 1.53 6.12
N LEU A 7 1.71 0.87 7.01
CA LEU A 7 0.27 0.67 6.86
C LEU A 7 -0.47 2.00 6.76
N ASN A 8 -0.13 2.96 7.60
CA ASN A 8 -0.76 4.28 7.58
C ASN A 8 -0.53 5.01 6.26
N VAL A 9 0.65 4.88 5.65
CA VAL A 9 0.94 5.46 4.34
C VAL A 9 0.06 4.82 3.27
N VAL A 10 -0.06 3.50 3.28
CA VAL A 10 -0.92 2.77 2.33
C VAL A 10 -2.37 3.22 2.47
N VAL A 11 -2.88 3.27 3.70
CA VAL A 11 -4.26 3.68 3.98
C VAL A 11 -4.51 5.13 3.53
N LYS A 12 -3.57 6.01 3.78
CA LYS A 12 -3.65 7.40 3.34
C LYS A 12 -3.84 7.49 1.83
N HIS A 13 -3.04 6.76 1.06
CA HIS A 13 -3.16 6.76 -0.40
C HIS A 13 -4.43 6.07 -0.89
N LEU A 14 -4.85 5.00 -0.21
CA LEU A 14 -6.11 4.35 -0.53
C LEU A 14 -7.28 5.34 -0.39
N LYS A 15 -7.36 6.03 0.73
CA LYS A 15 -8.44 7.00 0.98
C LYS A 15 -8.37 8.21 0.06
N ALA A 16 -7.17 8.58 -0.39
CA ALA A 16 -6.99 9.69 -1.32
C ALA A 16 -7.45 9.35 -2.74
N ASN A 17 -7.37 8.08 -3.13
CA ASN A 17 -7.66 7.64 -4.50
C ASN A 17 -9.04 7.00 -4.65
N VAL A 18 -9.68 6.57 -3.57
CA VAL A 18 -10.99 5.94 -3.61
C VAL A 18 -11.96 6.77 -2.79
N ASP A 19 -13.09 7.13 -3.41
CA ASP A 19 -14.12 7.94 -2.76
C ASP A 19 -14.83 7.14 -1.67
N ASN A 20 -15.44 7.88 -0.74
CA ASN A 20 -16.34 7.33 0.30
C ASN A 20 -15.65 6.48 1.37
N LEU A 21 -14.33 6.56 1.49
CA LEU A 21 -13.60 5.84 2.53
C LEU A 21 -13.25 6.71 3.73
N SER A 22 -13.59 7.99 3.71
CA SER A 22 -13.34 8.89 4.84
C SER A 22 -14.11 8.37 6.06
N GLY A 23 -13.39 8.17 7.18
CA GLY A 23 -13.99 7.63 8.38
C GLY A 23 -14.20 6.11 8.39
N VAL A 24 -13.90 5.43 7.28
CA VAL A 24 -13.98 3.98 7.19
C VAL A 24 -12.70 3.37 7.76
N GLU A 25 -12.87 2.40 8.66
CA GLU A 25 -11.72 1.65 9.18
C GLU A 25 -11.28 0.62 8.13
N ILE A 26 -10.00 0.66 7.77
CA ILE A 26 -9.46 -0.22 6.74
C ILE A 26 -8.91 -1.50 7.39
N ASP A 27 -9.45 -2.64 6.95
CA ASP A 27 -9.01 -3.95 7.43
C ASP A 27 -7.84 -4.44 6.55
N PRO A 28 -6.64 -4.62 7.11
CA PRO A 28 -5.48 -5.08 6.33
C PRO A 28 -5.60 -6.50 5.81
N GLN A 29 -6.56 -7.27 6.29
CA GLN A 29 -6.83 -8.62 5.77
C GLN A 29 -7.52 -8.57 4.40
N ARG A 30 -8.10 -7.42 4.04
CA ARG A 30 -8.77 -7.23 2.76
C ARG A 30 -7.79 -6.69 1.73
N SER A 31 -8.18 -6.78 0.44
CA SER A 31 -7.39 -6.21 -0.65
C SER A 31 -7.79 -4.76 -0.91
N LEU A 32 -6.95 -4.04 -1.65
CA LEU A 32 -7.31 -2.69 -2.10
C LEU A 32 -8.56 -2.71 -2.99
N ALA A 33 -8.69 -3.76 -3.82
CA ALA A 33 -9.86 -3.92 -4.68
C ALA A 33 -11.15 -4.11 -3.88
N ASP A 34 -11.08 -4.73 -2.71
CA ASP A 34 -12.25 -4.92 -1.83
C ASP A 34 -12.84 -3.59 -1.37
N TYR A 35 -12.03 -2.52 -1.36
CA TYR A 35 -12.47 -1.17 -1.00
C TYR A 35 -12.87 -0.34 -2.21
N GLY A 36 -12.96 -0.96 -3.39
CA GLY A 36 -13.42 -0.28 -4.60
C GLY A 36 -12.30 0.35 -5.45
N ALA A 37 -11.03 0.05 -5.15
CA ALA A 37 -9.93 0.54 -5.95
C ALA A 37 -9.89 -0.15 -7.31
N SER A 38 -9.89 0.63 -8.39
CA SER A 38 -9.69 0.11 -9.73
C SER A 38 -8.21 -0.20 -9.95
N SER A 39 -7.88 -0.82 -11.10
CA SER A 39 -6.48 -1.07 -11.44
C SER A 39 -5.67 0.22 -11.50
N LEU A 40 -6.25 1.29 -12.02
CA LEU A 40 -5.60 2.59 -12.07
C LEU A 40 -5.40 3.17 -10.67
N ASP A 41 -6.41 3.05 -9.81
CA ASP A 41 -6.32 3.48 -8.41
C ASP A 41 -5.19 2.74 -7.69
N ILE A 42 -5.08 1.44 -7.90
CA ILE A 42 -4.04 0.62 -7.29
C ILE A 42 -2.65 1.09 -7.74
N LEU A 43 -2.47 1.40 -9.03
CA LEU A 43 -1.21 1.93 -9.53
C LEU A 43 -0.84 3.26 -8.85
N GLU A 44 -1.82 4.14 -8.67
CA GLU A 44 -1.60 5.42 -8.00
C GLU A 44 -1.25 5.24 -6.53
N ILE A 45 -1.94 4.33 -5.84
CA ILE A 45 -1.69 4.02 -4.44
C ILE A 45 -0.26 3.48 -4.28
N VAL A 46 0.12 2.54 -5.13
CA VAL A 46 1.46 1.95 -5.09
C VAL A 46 2.53 3.01 -5.35
N ALA A 47 2.35 3.81 -6.41
CA ALA A 47 3.30 4.85 -6.78
C ALA A 47 3.46 5.90 -5.67
N GLY A 48 2.35 6.36 -5.10
CA GLY A 48 2.37 7.34 -4.02
C GLY A 48 3.02 6.81 -2.76
N THR A 49 2.72 5.56 -2.41
CA THR A 49 3.31 4.90 -1.24
C THR A 49 4.82 4.76 -1.38
N MET A 50 5.29 4.30 -2.55
CA MET A 50 6.72 4.16 -2.80
C MET A 50 7.43 5.51 -2.74
N ARG A 51 6.80 6.55 -3.28
CA ARG A 51 7.36 7.90 -3.25
C ARG A 51 7.50 8.42 -1.81
N ASP A 52 6.47 8.23 -0.99
CA ASP A 52 6.48 8.67 0.41
C ASP A 52 7.52 7.91 1.23
N LEU A 53 7.71 6.64 0.95
CA LEU A 53 8.69 5.81 1.65
C LEU A 53 10.09 5.90 1.02
N LYS A 54 10.22 6.57 -0.12
CA LYS A 54 11.48 6.74 -0.86
C LYS A 54 12.12 5.41 -1.24
N ILE A 55 11.29 4.48 -1.72
CA ILE A 55 11.72 3.15 -2.15
C ILE A 55 11.23 2.88 -3.56
N LYS A 56 11.80 1.86 -4.20
CA LYS A 56 11.35 1.38 -5.51
C LYS A 56 11.17 -0.13 -5.42
N ILE A 57 10.04 -0.61 -5.94
CA ILE A 57 9.75 -2.04 -6.03
C ILE A 57 9.37 -2.35 -7.48
N PRO A 58 10.07 -3.30 -8.14
CA PRO A 58 9.68 -3.70 -9.49
C PRO A 58 8.27 -4.26 -9.50
N ARG A 59 7.53 -4.00 -10.59
CA ARG A 59 6.15 -4.48 -10.73
C ARG A 59 6.05 -6.00 -10.60
N THR A 60 7.07 -6.71 -11.03
CA THR A 60 7.09 -8.17 -10.95
C THR A 60 7.04 -8.67 -9.52
N GLU A 61 7.58 -7.92 -8.56
CA GLU A 61 7.55 -8.30 -7.15
C GLU A 61 6.22 -7.96 -6.48
N LEU A 62 5.39 -7.13 -7.13
CA LEU A 62 4.07 -6.78 -6.60
C LEU A 62 2.98 -7.75 -7.06
N ARG A 63 3.29 -8.66 -7.96
CA ARG A 63 2.34 -9.68 -8.42
C ARG A 63 2.07 -10.68 -7.30
N GLY A 64 0.84 -11.14 -7.21
CA GLY A 64 0.46 -12.13 -6.23
C GLY A 64 0.16 -11.57 -4.84
N LEU A 65 0.31 -10.27 -4.64
CA LEU A 65 -0.10 -9.64 -3.39
C LEU A 65 -1.62 -9.50 -3.39
N THR A 66 -2.28 -10.27 -2.53
CA THR A 66 -3.73 -10.38 -2.54
C THR A 66 -4.42 -9.52 -1.48
N ASN A 67 -3.68 -9.09 -0.44
CA ASN A 67 -4.26 -8.25 0.60
C ASN A 67 -3.30 -7.13 1.01
N ILE A 68 -3.83 -6.19 1.80
CA ILE A 68 -3.06 -5.03 2.24
C ILE A 68 -1.88 -5.46 3.13
N ASN A 69 -2.08 -6.46 3.99
CA ASN A 69 -0.99 -6.98 4.83
C ASN A 69 0.19 -7.47 4.00
N GLY A 70 -0.07 -8.22 2.93
CA GLY A 70 0.98 -8.70 2.04
C GLY A 70 1.75 -7.55 1.40
N PHE A 71 1.03 -6.52 0.97
CA PHE A 71 1.64 -5.32 0.41
C PHE A 71 2.49 -4.59 1.46
N VAL A 72 1.95 -4.41 2.67
CA VAL A 72 2.69 -3.77 3.77
C VAL A 72 3.95 -4.55 4.12
N ASP A 73 3.87 -5.87 4.18
CA ASP A 73 5.02 -6.73 4.44
C ASP A 73 6.11 -6.55 3.39
N LYS A 74 5.71 -6.50 2.13
CA LYS A 74 6.65 -6.29 1.02
C LYS A 74 7.32 -4.91 1.12
N LEU A 75 6.52 -3.88 1.36
CA LEU A 75 7.03 -2.51 1.51
C LEU A 75 8.03 -2.41 2.67
N LEU A 76 7.68 -2.99 3.81
CA LEU A 76 8.53 -2.95 4.99
C LEU A 76 9.86 -3.67 4.73
N SER A 77 9.82 -4.82 4.08
CA SER A 77 10.99 -5.58 3.69
C SER A 77 11.95 -4.73 2.83
N VAL A 78 11.41 -4.02 1.85
CA VAL A 78 12.23 -3.16 0.98
C VAL A 78 12.79 -1.96 1.72
N VAL A 79 11.99 -1.33 2.58
CA VAL A 79 12.45 -0.20 3.39
C VAL A 79 13.63 -0.62 4.29
N VAL A 80 13.49 -1.75 4.97
CA VAL A 80 14.55 -2.27 5.84
C VAL A 80 15.81 -2.58 5.03
N ALA A 81 15.67 -3.24 3.89
CA ALA A 81 16.80 -3.58 3.03
C ALA A 81 17.52 -2.34 2.49
N SER A 82 16.78 -1.28 2.16
CA SER A 82 17.38 -0.07 1.60
C SER A 82 18.10 0.79 2.63
N ARG A 83 17.85 0.55 3.92
CA ARG A 83 18.46 1.31 5.02
C ARG A 83 19.58 0.58 5.74
N SER A 84 19.76 -0.69 5.44
CA SER A 84 20.80 -1.52 6.07
C SER A 84 22.18 -1.38 5.43
#